data_8697371094ec8b10b9715a532452915d
#
_entry.id   8697371094ec8b10b9715a532452915d
#
_cell.length_a   1.000
_cell.length_b   1.000
_cell.length_c   1.000
_cell.angle_alpha   90.00
_cell.angle_beta   90.00
_cell.angle_gamma   90.00
#
_symmetry.space_group_name_H-M   'P 1'
#
loop_
_entity.id
_entity.type
_entity.pdbx_description
1 polymer ?
#
loop_
_entity_poly.entity_id
_entity_poly.type
_entity_poly.pdbx_seq_one_letter_code
_entity_poly.pdbx_strand_id
1 'polypeptide(L)'
;EAVEIAYENSPDLNVLISTKHAMEQSLAYIKRTYLPDLTANAGYGFNNSNQTANNSLTVGVNLSSSVNLMELKHSIKGADAQLNLADNEILLFKKNLYFEVKRAFNNVEKAQNQIPTAKLETEQALKNLEIVESKYQSDELNYVALQEARKDYINAVNEYINSLYNYNIALIEVEMAMHYHIVDIHHKSEHAMHYHSQELIDHLNKVLGCDEKEVPKIKQNRNKKSL
;
A
#
# COMPACT_ATOMS: atom_id res chain seq x y z
N GLU A 1 12.18 2.80 12.29
CA GLU A 1 10.90 3.47 12.62
C GLU A 1 9.85 3.31 11.50
N ALA A 2 10.05 3.82 10.27
CA ALA A 2 9.07 3.66 9.16
C ALA A 2 8.78 2.19 8.81
N VAL A 3 9.79 1.34 8.81
CA VAL A 3 9.66 -0.11 8.56
C VAL A 3 8.91 -0.81 9.70
N GLU A 4 9.08 -0.38 10.92
CA GLU A 4 8.34 -0.91 12.08
C GLU A 4 6.87 -0.58 11.97
N ILE A 5 6.55 0.67 11.61
CA ILE A 5 5.17 1.10 11.33
C ILE A 5 4.54 0.23 10.22
N ALA A 6 5.30 -0.04 9.15
CA ALA A 6 4.84 -0.91 8.07
C ALA A 6 4.57 -2.35 8.54
N TYR A 7 5.40 -2.90 9.43
CA TYR A 7 5.18 -4.24 9.99
C TYR A 7 3.95 -4.30 10.90
N GLU A 8 3.71 -3.27 11.70
CA GLU A 8 2.57 -3.22 12.61
C GLU A 8 1.24 -3.05 11.87
N ASN A 9 1.25 -2.25 10.79
CA ASN A 9 0.03 -1.92 10.05
C ASN A 9 -0.24 -2.85 8.85
N SER A 10 0.69 -3.74 8.46
CA SER A 10 0.50 -4.62 7.31
C SER A 10 -0.57 -5.68 7.58
N PRO A 11 -1.71 -5.66 6.87
CA PRO A 11 -2.75 -6.67 7.01
C PRO A 11 -2.29 -8.04 6.52
N ASP A 12 -1.47 -8.08 5.47
CA ASP A 12 -0.96 -9.33 4.89
C ASP A 12 0.00 -10.04 5.85
N LEU A 13 0.85 -9.28 6.56
CA LEU A 13 1.70 -9.84 7.60
C LEU A 13 0.87 -10.43 8.75
N ASN A 14 -0.21 -9.76 9.15
CA ASN A 14 -1.12 -10.25 10.18
C ASN A 14 -1.84 -11.53 9.75
N VAL A 15 -2.21 -11.65 8.47
CA VAL A 15 -2.78 -12.89 7.91
C VAL A 15 -1.76 -14.03 7.97
N LEU A 16 -0.51 -13.81 7.58
CA LEU A 16 0.55 -14.84 7.65
C LEU A 16 0.81 -15.29 9.09
N ILE A 17 0.87 -14.36 10.05
CA ILE A 17 1.04 -14.67 11.48
C ILE A 17 -0.15 -15.48 11.99
N SER A 18 -1.38 -15.10 11.62
CA SER A 18 -2.59 -15.84 12.01
C SER A 18 -2.62 -17.25 11.41
N THR A 19 -2.18 -17.39 10.17
CA THR A 19 -2.05 -18.69 9.49
C THR A 19 -1.02 -19.58 10.19
N LYS A 20 0.14 -19.05 10.56
CA LYS A 20 1.13 -19.75 11.36
C LYS A 20 0.52 -20.22 12.68
N HIS A 21 -0.21 -19.36 13.36
CA HIS A 21 -0.86 -19.71 14.64
C HIS A 21 -1.90 -20.82 14.47
N ALA A 22 -2.66 -20.84 13.38
CA ALA A 22 -3.56 -21.94 13.05
C ALA A 22 -2.79 -23.27 12.82
N MET A 23 -1.63 -23.21 12.16
CA MET A 23 -0.77 -24.39 11.96
C MET A 23 -0.18 -24.90 13.28
N GLU A 24 0.21 -24.03 14.21
CA GLU A 24 0.64 -24.39 15.56
C GLU A 24 -0.46 -25.12 16.33
N GLN A 25 -1.71 -24.64 16.26
CA GLN A 25 -2.85 -25.29 16.87
C GLN A 25 -3.14 -26.66 16.21
N SER A 26 -3.00 -26.76 14.89
CA SER A 26 -3.14 -28.03 14.17
C SER A 26 -2.08 -29.05 14.60
N LEU A 27 -0.82 -28.62 14.75
CA LEU A 27 0.25 -29.48 15.28
C LEU A 27 -0.03 -29.91 16.70
N ALA A 28 -0.52 -29.01 17.55
CA ALA A 28 -0.93 -29.36 18.93
C ALA A 28 -2.09 -30.36 18.95
N TYR A 29 -3.05 -30.22 18.01
CA TYR A 29 -4.14 -31.18 17.85
C TYR A 29 -3.61 -32.55 17.41
N ILE A 30 -2.74 -32.66 16.44
CA ILE A 30 -2.12 -33.92 16.00
C ILE A 30 -1.39 -34.61 17.17
N LYS A 31 -0.66 -33.84 17.98
CA LYS A 31 0.01 -34.37 19.18
C LYS A 31 -0.98 -34.88 20.24
N ARG A 32 -2.17 -34.28 20.35
CA ARG A 32 -3.24 -34.70 21.29
C ARG A 32 -3.99 -35.96 20.82
N THR A 33 -4.07 -36.21 19.52
CA THR A 33 -4.68 -37.45 18.97
C THR A 33 -3.97 -38.71 19.45
N TYR A 34 -2.78 -38.56 20.07
CA TYR A 34 -2.06 -39.61 20.75
C TYR A 34 -2.68 -40.04 22.08
N LEU A 35 -3.48 -39.16 22.69
CA LEU A 35 -4.15 -39.50 23.94
C LEU A 35 -5.32 -40.45 23.69
N PRO A 36 -5.52 -41.46 24.53
CA PRO A 36 -6.68 -42.34 24.40
C PRO A 36 -7.98 -41.59 24.60
N ASP A 37 -9.00 -41.94 23.81
CA ASP A 37 -10.34 -41.41 23.95
C ASP A 37 -11.04 -42.00 25.17
N LEU A 38 -11.44 -41.13 26.09
CA LEU A 38 -12.24 -41.49 27.25
C LEU A 38 -13.70 -41.06 26.98
N THR A 39 -14.58 -42.06 26.84
CA THR A 39 -16.02 -41.83 26.67
C THR A 39 -16.79 -42.32 27.87
N ALA A 40 -17.64 -41.47 28.41
CA ALA A 40 -18.59 -41.86 29.45
C ALA A 40 -20.00 -41.87 28.84
N ASN A 41 -20.71 -42.97 29.06
CA ASN A 41 -22.11 -43.10 28.59
C ASN A 41 -22.99 -43.51 29.74
N ALA A 42 -24.16 -42.89 29.84
CA ALA A 42 -25.24 -43.27 30.74
C ALA A 42 -26.52 -43.42 29.93
N GLY A 43 -27.15 -44.55 30.07
CA GLY A 43 -28.40 -44.84 29.39
C GLY A 43 -29.44 -45.43 30.34
N TYR A 44 -30.67 -44.97 30.25
CA TYR A 44 -31.81 -45.55 30.92
C TYR A 44 -32.75 -46.13 29.85
N GLY A 45 -32.89 -47.46 29.90
CA GLY A 45 -33.84 -48.19 29.03
C GLY A 45 -35.10 -48.57 29.78
N PHE A 46 -36.27 -48.19 29.24
CA PHE A 46 -37.54 -48.59 29.69
C PHE A 46 -38.21 -49.47 28.61
N ASN A 47 -38.39 -50.77 28.95
CA ASN A 47 -39.02 -51.69 28.04
C ASN A 47 -40.32 -52.26 28.69
N ASN A 48 -41.45 -51.88 28.14
CA ASN A 48 -42.76 -52.35 28.57
C ASN A 48 -43.34 -53.31 27.54
N SER A 49 -43.14 -54.60 27.74
CA SER A 49 -43.77 -55.64 26.95
C SER A 49 -44.90 -56.30 27.78
N ASN A 50 -45.95 -56.74 27.12
CA ASN A 50 -47.23 -57.17 27.73
C ASN A 50 -47.17 -58.17 28.90
N GLN A 51 -46.03 -58.61 29.35
CA GLN A 51 -45.89 -59.51 30.50
C GLN A 51 -44.77 -59.21 31.50
N THR A 52 -43.85 -58.30 31.15
CA THR A 52 -42.79 -57.94 32.13
C THR A 52 -42.26 -56.48 31.80
N ALA A 53 -42.30 -55.63 32.79
CA ALA A 53 -41.65 -54.34 32.73
C ALA A 53 -40.19 -54.48 33.17
N ASN A 54 -39.23 -54.27 32.26
CA ASN A 54 -37.82 -54.29 32.57
C ASN A 54 -37.23 -52.88 32.42
N ASN A 55 -36.71 -52.35 33.53
CA ASN A 55 -35.93 -51.12 33.56
C ASN A 55 -34.45 -51.45 33.60
N SER A 56 -33.68 -50.88 32.72
CA SER A 56 -32.22 -51.07 32.74
C SER A 56 -31.55 -49.70 32.83
N LEU A 57 -30.65 -49.56 33.80
CA LEU A 57 -29.74 -48.45 33.89
C LEU A 57 -28.36 -48.95 33.47
N THR A 58 -27.83 -48.36 32.40
CA THR A 58 -26.49 -48.68 31.91
C THR A 58 -25.61 -47.47 32.14
N VAL A 59 -24.54 -47.66 32.89
CA VAL A 59 -23.47 -46.65 33.07
C VAL A 59 -22.18 -47.31 32.60
N GLY A 60 -21.52 -46.67 31.66
CA GLY A 60 -20.26 -47.19 31.12
C GLY A 60 -19.21 -46.11 30.98
N VAL A 61 -17.99 -46.47 31.23
CA VAL A 61 -16.80 -45.65 30.90
C VAL A 61 -15.95 -46.51 29.97
N ASN A 62 -15.67 -45.99 28.80
CA ASN A 62 -14.87 -46.69 27.81
C ASN A 62 -13.61 -45.89 27.52
N LEU A 63 -12.46 -46.55 27.61
CA LEU A 63 -11.16 -46.00 27.23
C LEU A 63 -10.69 -46.76 25.99
N SER A 64 -10.58 -46.05 24.87
CA SER A 64 -10.15 -46.61 23.60
C SER A 64 -8.92 -45.90 23.07
N SER A 65 -7.99 -46.63 22.52
CA SER A 65 -6.80 -46.07 21.87
C SER A 65 -6.49 -46.85 20.60
N SER A 66 -6.48 -46.19 19.47
CA SER A 66 -6.11 -46.75 18.17
C SER A 66 -4.95 -45.92 17.57
N VAL A 67 -3.76 -46.01 18.15
CA VAL A 67 -2.61 -45.21 17.73
C VAL A 67 -1.68 -46.00 16.84
N ASN A 68 -1.53 -45.52 15.59
CA ASN A 68 -0.43 -45.93 14.71
C ASN A 68 0.77 -44.99 14.93
N LEU A 69 1.73 -45.43 15.74
CA LEU A 69 2.90 -44.61 16.11
C LEU A 69 3.76 -44.20 14.92
N MET A 70 3.80 -44.98 13.86
CA MET A 70 4.57 -44.68 12.68
C MET A 70 3.89 -43.53 11.87
N GLU A 71 2.60 -43.64 11.68
CA GLU A 71 1.76 -42.62 11.02
C GLU A 71 1.78 -41.31 11.81
N LEU A 72 1.63 -41.37 13.14
CA LEU A 72 1.71 -40.20 14.00
C LEU A 72 3.05 -39.48 13.87
N LYS A 73 4.16 -40.22 13.87
CA LYS A 73 5.51 -39.66 13.69
C LYS A 73 5.66 -38.94 12.35
N HIS A 74 5.11 -39.52 11.28
CA HIS A 74 5.16 -38.90 9.96
C HIS A 74 4.24 -37.66 9.90
N SER A 75 3.07 -37.68 10.50
CA SER A 75 2.15 -36.54 10.56
C SER A 75 2.73 -35.38 11.35
N ILE A 76 3.39 -35.63 12.49
CA ILE A 76 4.08 -34.60 13.28
C ILE A 76 5.21 -33.98 12.46
N LYS A 77 6.06 -34.81 11.79
CA LYS A 77 7.15 -34.28 10.96
C LYS A 77 6.62 -33.46 9.78
N GLY A 78 5.52 -33.87 9.16
CA GLY A 78 4.86 -33.14 8.09
C GLY A 78 4.33 -31.78 8.57
N ALA A 79 3.68 -31.74 9.73
CA ALA A 79 3.18 -30.51 10.33
C ALA A 79 4.33 -29.57 10.78
N ASP A 80 5.41 -30.10 11.34
CA ASP A 80 6.62 -29.32 11.68
C ASP A 80 7.26 -28.71 10.41
N ALA A 81 7.31 -29.47 9.31
CA ALA A 81 7.81 -28.96 8.03
C ALA A 81 6.94 -27.82 7.48
N GLN A 82 5.60 -27.93 7.60
CA GLN A 82 4.66 -26.86 7.21
C GLN A 82 4.84 -25.62 8.08
N LEU A 83 5.06 -25.78 9.39
CA LEU A 83 5.32 -24.67 10.30
C LEU A 83 6.62 -23.93 9.91
N ASN A 84 7.69 -24.67 9.62
CA ASN A 84 8.95 -24.10 9.15
C ASN A 84 8.78 -23.36 7.82
N LEU A 85 7.90 -23.84 6.94
CA LEU A 85 7.56 -23.17 5.69
C LEU A 85 6.87 -21.83 5.98
N ALA A 86 5.86 -21.81 6.86
CA ALA A 86 5.17 -20.59 7.26
C ALA A 86 6.12 -19.56 7.92
N ASP A 87 7.09 -20.01 8.73
CA ASP A 87 8.11 -19.12 9.29
C ASP A 87 9.00 -18.48 8.21
N ASN A 88 9.39 -19.27 7.21
CA ASN A 88 10.17 -18.76 6.09
C ASN A 88 9.35 -17.80 5.22
N GLU A 89 8.06 -18.04 5.03
CA GLU A 89 7.17 -17.13 4.30
C GLU A 89 7.03 -15.78 5.02
N ILE A 90 6.84 -15.79 6.35
CA ILE A 90 6.82 -14.58 7.17
C ILE A 90 8.14 -13.82 7.05
N LEU A 91 9.27 -14.52 7.12
CA LEU A 91 10.59 -13.90 7.00
C LEU A 91 10.80 -13.28 5.61
N LEU A 92 10.40 -13.99 4.56
CA LEU A 92 10.47 -13.50 3.18
C LEU A 92 9.59 -12.27 2.98
N PHE A 93 8.36 -12.32 3.48
CA PHE A 93 7.43 -11.20 3.42
C PHE A 93 7.97 -9.96 4.13
N LYS A 94 8.51 -10.12 5.34
CA LYS A 94 9.16 -9.02 6.07
C LYS A 94 10.32 -8.40 5.29
N LYS A 95 11.16 -9.22 4.65
CA LYS A 95 12.25 -8.72 3.80
C LYS A 95 11.72 -7.95 2.59
N ASN A 96 10.69 -8.46 1.94
CA ASN A 96 10.10 -7.79 0.79
C ASN A 96 9.50 -6.44 1.18
N LEU A 97 8.74 -6.39 2.27
CA LEU A 97 8.16 -5.15 2.80
C LEU A 97 9.25 -4.14 3.19
N TYR A 98 10.35 -4.59 3.79
CA TYR A 98 11.51 -3.74 4.07
C TYR A 98 12.06 -3.08 2.79
N PHE A 99 12.25 -3.86 1.73
CA PHE A 99 12.76 -3.34 0.46
C PHE A 99 11.74 -2.44 -0.25
N GLU A 100 10.47 -2.73 -0.12
CA GLU A 100 9.39 -1.91 -0.68
C GLU A 100 9.36 -0.52 -0.03
N VAL A 101 9.33 -0.45 1.29
CA VAL A 101 9.41 0.81 2.04
C VAL A 101 10.69 1.57 1.68
N LYS A 102 11.85 0.89 1.65
CA LYS A 102 13.12 1.54 1.30
C LYS A 102 13.11 2.09 -0.13
N ARG A 103 12.53 1.36 -1.09
CA ARG A 103 12.38 1.82 -2.48
C ARG A 103 11.49 3.05 -2.57
N ALA A 104 10.36 3.05 -1.87
CA ALA A 104 9.45 4.19 -1.84
C ALA A 104 10.15 5.45 -1.30
N PHE A 105 10.91 5.36 -0.21
CA PHE A 105 11.71 6.49 0.30
C PHE A 105 12.76 6.97 -0.69
N ASN A 106 13.48 6.07 -1.36
CA ASN A 106 14.44 6.45 -2.38
C ASN A 106 13.78 7.16 -3.58
N ASN A 107 12.54 6.74 -3.94
CA ASN A 107 11.77 7.40 -4.99
C ASN A 107 11.39 8.84 -4.59
N VAL A 108 11.00 9.06 -3.34
CA VAL A 108 10.72 10.43 -2.83
C VAL A 108 11.98 11.29 -2.91
N GLU A 109 13.11 10.80 -2.42
CA GLU A 109 14.38 11.55 -2.47
C GLU A 109 14.78 11.89 -3.92
N LYS A 110 14.65 10.93 -4.84
CA LYS A 110 14.89 11.14 -6.26
C LYS A 110 13.98 12.21 -6.85
N ALA A 111 12.67 12.10 -6.61
CA ALA A 111 11.68 13.05 -7.10
C ALA A 111 11.90 14.45 -6.52
N GLN A 112 12.22 14.54 -5.23
CA GLN A 112 12.55 15.81 -4.58
C GLN A 112 13.76 16.49 -5.23
N ASN A 113 14.81 15.74 -5.57
CA ASN A 113 16.01 16.27 -6.21
C ASN A 113 15.80 16.67 -7.68
N GLN A 114 14.74 16.19 -8.35
CA GLN A 114 14.39 16.58 -9.72
C GLN A 114 13.73 17.96 -9.79
N ILE A 115 12.99 18.38 -8.75
CA ILE A 115 12.26 19.65 -8.71
C ILE A 115 13.17 20.85 -8.96
N PRO A 116 14.29 21.06 -8.21
CA PRO A 116 15.16 22.21 -8.41
C PRO A 116 15.83 22.19 -9.78
N THR A 117 16.12 21.03 -10.34
CA THR A 117 16.70 20.90 -11.68
C THR A 117 15.71 21.36 -12.76
N ALA A 118 14.49 20.85 -12.74
CA ALA A 118 13.44 21.22 -13.67
C ALA A 118 13.07 22.71 -13.54
N LYS A 119 13.07 23.26 -12.32
CA LYS A 119 12.88 24.70 -12.10
C LYS A 119 13.97 25.53 -12.76
N LEU A 120 15.24 25.15 -12.59
CA LEU A 120 16.37 25.84 -13.22
C LEU A 120 16.31 25.78 -14.75
N GLU A 121 15.94 24.63 -15.31
CA GLU A 121 15.73 24.46 -16.75
C GLU A 121 14.64 25.41 -17.28
N THR A 122 13.53 25.54 -16.53
CA THR A 122 12.45 26.47 -16.86
C THR A 122 12.92 27.92 -16.86
N GLU A 123 13.70 28.33 -15.84
CA GLU A 123 14.27 29.68 -15.77
C GLU A 123 15.26 29.97 -16.91
N GLN A 124 16.04 28.96 -17.30
CA GLN A 124 16.97 29.11 -18.46
C GLN A 124 16.24 29.20 -19.78
N ALA A 125 15.20 28.37 -19.98
CA ALA A 125 14.37 28.40 -21.17
C ALA A 125 13.63 29.73 -21.30
N LEU A 126 13.13 30.29 -20.19
CA LEU A 126 12.51 31.63 -20.18
C LEU A 126 13.48 32.74 -20.61
N LYS A 127 14.69 32.76 -20.03
CA LYS A 127 15.71 33.74 -20.41
C LYS A 127 16.12 33.63 -21.88
N ASN A 128 16.22 32.37 -22.37
CA ASN A 128 16.47 32.17 -23.80
C ASN A 128 15.36 32.72 -24.66
N LEU A 129 14.10 32.50 -24.29
CA LEU A 129 12.93 33.04 -24.98
C LEU A 129 12.96 34.59 -25.00
N GLU A 130 13.24 35.24 -23.86
CA GLU A 130 13.36 36.70 -23.78
C GLU A 130 14.43 37.24 -24.73
N ILE A 131 15.60 36.59 -24.81
CA ILE A 131 16.68 36.96 -25.72
C ILE A 131 16.25 36.82 -27.20
N VAL A 132 15.60 35.68 -27.53
CA VAL A 132 15.13 35.40 -28.89
C VAL A 132 14.03 36.39 -29.32
N GLU A 133 13.10 36.73 -28.40
CA GLU A 133 12.06 37.73 -28.64
C GLU A 133 12.65 39.11 -28.91
N SER A 134 13.64 39.56 -28.15
CA SER A 134 14.34 40.82 -28.37
C SER A 134 15.04 40.87 -29.74
N LYS A 135 15.72 39.78 -30.13
CA LYS A 135 16.40 39.65 -31.41
C LYS A 135 15.42 39.58 -32.60
N TYR A 136 14.28 38.94 -32.41
CA TYR A 136 13.22 38.90 -33.40
C TYR A 136 12.62 40.30 -33.65
N GLN A 137 12.40 41.08 -32.56
CA GLN A 137 11.95 42.48 -32.67
C GLN A 137 12.94 43.37 -33.36
N SER A 138 14.25 43.03 -33.33
CA SER A 138 15.33 43.75 -34.00
C SER A 138 15.58 43.25 -35.44
N ASP A 139 14.72 42.39 -35.99
CA ASP A 139 14.88 41.74 -37.30
C ASP A 139 16.18 40.89 -37.46
N GLU A 140 16.82 40.53 -36.35
CA GLU A 140 18.03 39.69 -36.36
C GLU A 140 17.73 38.19 -36.49
N LEU A 141 16.52 37.74 -36.08
CA LEU A 141 16.09 36.36 -36.13
C LEU A 141 14.76 36.16 -36.84
N ASN A 142 14.59 35.01 -37.44
CA ASN A 142 13.34 34.64 -38.11
C ASN A 142 12.27 34.13 -37.17
N TYR A 143 11.01 34.08 -37.63
CA TYR A 143 9.86 33.57 -36.86
C TYR A 143 10.00 32.14 -36.40
N VAL A 144 10.73 31.28 -37.13
CA VAL A 144 10.95 29.87 -36.78
C VAL A 144 11.75 29.76 -35.48
N ALA A 145 12.82 30.55 -35.32
CA ALA A 145 13.62 30.58 -34.11
C ALA A 145 12.79 31.02 -32.89
N LEU A 146 11.90 32.02 -33.08
CA LEU A 146 10.98 32.42 -32.01
C LEU A 146 10.01 31.29 -31.60
N GLN A 147 9.44 30.56 -32.57
CA GLN A 147 8.55 29.45 -32.29
C GLN A 147 9.28 28.29 -31.60
N GLU A 148 10.53 28.06 -31.95
CA GLU A 148 11.37 27.04 -31.33
C GLU A 148 11.67 27.38 -29.86
N ALA A 149 12.07 28.61 -29.57
CA ALA A 149 12.27 29.06 -28.19
C ALA A 149 10.99 29.03 -27.32
N ARG A 150 9.83 29.35 -27.89
CA ARG A 150 8.54 29.22 -27.22
C ARG A 150 8.21 27.76 -26.89
N LYS A 151 8.41 26.87 -27.86
CA LYS A 151 8.21 25.42 -27.65
C LYS A 151 9.11 24.89 -26.55
N ASP A 152 10.38 25.28 -26.55
CA ASP A 152 11.34 24.82 -25.53
C ASP A 152 10.95 25.31 -24.13
N TYR A 153 10.49 26.56 -24.02
CA TYR A 153 9.96 27.06 -22.73
C TYR A 153 8.73 26.28 -22.27
N ILE A 154 7.76 26.02 -23.15
CA ILE A 154 6.57 25.25 -22.82
C ILE A 154 6.95 23.83 -22.37
N ASN A 155 7.91 23.19 -23.05
CA ASN A 155 8.41 21.87 -22.68
C ASN A 155 9.06 21.87 -21.29
N ALA A 156 9.89 22.88 -21.00
CA ALA A 156 10.53 23.02 -19.68
C ALA A 156 9.50 23.25 -18.55
N VAL A 157 8.46 24.06 -18.80
CA VAL A 157 7.36 24.24 -17.85
C VAL A 157 6.61 22.94 -17.60
N ASN A 158 6.31 22.18 -18.65
CA ASN A 158 5.64 20.89 -18.52
C ASN A 158 6.50 19.89 -17.70
N GLU A 159 7.81 19.88 -17.91
CA GLU A 159 8.72 19.02 -17.14
C GLU A 159 8.78 19.43 -15.67
N TYR A 160 8.75 20.72 -15.36
CA TYR A 160 8.64 21.18 -13.98
C TYR A 160 7.32 20.74 -13.31
N ILE A 161 6.19 20.88 -14.00
CA ILE A 161 4.88 20.40 -13.51
C ILE A 161 4.92 18.88 -13.27
N ASN A 162 5.49 18.12 -14.22
CA ASN A 162 5.65 16.68 -14.08
C ASN A 162 6.54 16.31 -12.89
N SER A 163 7.60 17.06 -12.61
CA SER A 163 8.46 16.81 -11.45
C SER A 163 7.72 16.99 -10.11
N LEU A 164 6.86 18.01 -10.01
CA LEU A 164 5.99 18.24 -8.86
C LEU A 164 4.96 17.13 -8.70
N TYR A 165 4.35 16.70 -9.78
CA TYR A 165 3.40 15.59 -9.79
C TYR A 165 4.05 14.28 -9.36
N ASN A 166 5.22 13.95 -9.91
CA ASN A 166 5.96 12.75 -9.57
C ASN A 166 6.38 12.72 -8.10
N TYR A 167 6.73 13.87 -7.51
CA TYR A 167 7.02 13.97 -6.09
C TYR A 167 5.79 13.63 -5.23
N ASN A 168 4.61 14.13 -5.59
CA ASN A 168 3.39 13.80 -4.86
C ASN A 168 3.00 12.32 -5.00
N ILE A 169 3.18 11.74 -6.19
CA ILE A 169 2.99 10.29 -6.37
C ILE A 169 3.94 9.50 -5.49
N ALA A 170 5.22 9.87 -5.44
CA ALA A 170 6.20 9.19 -4.60
C ALA A 170 5.85 9.29 -3.10
N LEU A 171 5.28 10.39 -2.63
CA LEU A 171 4.79 10.53 -1.26
C LEU A 171 3.64 9.54 -0.96
N ILE A 172 2.69 9.42 -1.90
CA ILE A 172 1.58 8.46 -1.78
C ILE A 172 2.11 7.02 -1.79
N GLU A 173 3.13 6.70 -2.62
CA GLU A 173 3.77 5.39 -2.63
C GLU A 173 4.38 5.03 -1.27
N VAL A 174 4.96 5.99 -0.55
CA VAL A 174 5.47 5.77 0.83
C VAL A 174 4.31 5.47 1.79
N GLU A 175 3.21 6.21 1.73
CA GLU A 175 2.03 5.95 2.55
C GLU A 175 1.47 4.54 2.30
N MET A 176 1.36 4.17 1.03
CA MET A 176 0.91 2.83 0.64
C MET A 176 1.84 1.73 1.14
N ALA A 177 3.16 1.92 0.99
CA ALA A 177 4.16 0.94 1.45
C ALA A 177 4.19 0.79 2.98
N MET A 178 3.86 1.84 3.71
CA MET A 178 3.76 1.79 5.18
C MET A 178 2.39 1.30 5.67
N HIS A 179 1.39 1.16 4.80
CA HIS A 179 -0.02 0.92 5.17
C HIS A 179 -0.53 1.93 6.22
N TYR A 180 -0.01 3.15 6.18
CA TYR A 180 -0.30 4.21 7.14
C TYR A 180 -0.60 5.52 6.41
N HIS A 181 -1.73 6.14 6.72
CA HIS A 181 -2.12 7.40 6.12
C HIS A 181 -1.53 8.59 6.89
N ILE A 182 -0.64 9.33 6.24
CA ILE A 182 0.01 10.51 6.84
C ILE A 182 -0.77 11.76 6.46
N VAL A 183 -1.75 12.12 7.27
CA VAL A 183 -2.65 13.28 7.03
C VAL A 183 -1.91 14.60 6.84
N ASP A 184 -0.77 14.79 7.52
CA ASP A 184 0.01 16.05 7.49
C ASP A 184 0.76 16.29 6.16
N ILE A 185 1.12 15.23 5.43
CA ILE A 185 1.86 15.38 4.15
C ILE A 185 0.93 15.90 3.07
N HIS A 186 -0.32 15.44 3.01
CA HIS A 186 -1.29 15.89 2.01
C HIS A 186 -1.58 17.39 2.14
N HIS A 187 -1.72 17.91 3.35
CA HIS A 187 -2.04 19.33 3.54
C HIS A 187 -0.89 20.27 3.11
N LYS A 188 0.37 19.86 3.34
CA LYS A 188 1.54 20.63 2.90
C LYS A 188 1.78 20.54 1.39
N SER A 189 1.53 19.37 0.78
CA SER A 189 1.72 19.18 -0.66
C SER A 189 0.65 19.87 -1.50
N GLU A 190 -0.62 19.87 -1.07
CA GLU A 190 -1.70 20.60 -1.74
C GLU A 190 -1.45 22.13 -1.72
N HIS A 191 -1.01 22.69 -0.59
CA HIS A 191 -0.69 24.11 -0.50
C HIS A 191 0.52 24.50 -1.35
N ALA A 192 1.58 23.70 -1.37
CA ALA A 192 2.76 23.97 -2.18
C ALA A 192 2.45 23.85 -3.68
N MET A 193 1.67 22.84 -4.07
CA MET A 193 1.27 22.65 -5.48
C MET A 193 0.33 23.76 -5.97
N HIS A 194 -0.61 24.21 -5.15
CA HIS A 194 -1.56 25.26 -5.53
C HIS A 194 -0.86 26.61 -5.69
N TYR A 195 0.10 26.92 -4.83
CA TYR A 195 0.85 28.18 -4.91
C TYR A 195 1.76 28.21 -6.16
N HIS A 196 2.51 27.15 -6.40
CA HIS A 196 3.41 27.08 -7.57
C HIS A 196 2.66 26.95 -8.90
N SER A 197 1.52 26.26 -8.94
CA SER A 197 0.71 26.15 -10.16
C SER A 197 0.09 27.48 -10.54
N GLN A 198 -0.36 28.30 -9.59
CA GLN A 198 -0.96 29.60 -9.87
C GLN A 198 0.09 30.60 -10.39
N GLU A 199 1.26 30.64 -9.78
CA GLU A 199 2.39 31.48 -10.24
C GLU A 199 2.84 31.12 -11.66
N LEU A 200 2.86 29.82 -11.98
CA LEU A 200 3.17 29.32 -13.33
C LEU A 200 2.08 29.64 -14.35
N ILE A 201 0.80 29.49 -13.99
CA ILE A 201 -0.33 29.84 -14.87
C ILE A 201 -0.33 31.33 -15.18
N ASP A 202 -0.10 32.18 -14.19
CA ASP A 202 -0.04 33.62 -14.36
C ASP A 202 1.14 34.01 -15.26
N HIS A 203 2.27 33.33 -15.14
CA HIS A 203 3.44 33.54 -16.00
C HIS A 203 3.21 33.04 -17.43
N LEU A 204 2.59 31.87 -17.62
CA LEU A 204 2.20 31.34 -18.92
C LEU A 204 1.21 32.24 -19.62
N ASN A 205 0.19 32.76 -18.94
CA ASN A 205 -0.79 33.68 -19.48
C ASN A 205 -0.11 35.00 -19.98
N LYS A 206 0.86 35.49 -19.22
CA LYS A 206 1.65 36.68 -19.61
C LYS A 206 2.51 36.43 -20.83
N VAL A 207 3.16 35.28 -20.96
CA VAL A 207 4.04 34.92 -22.08
C VAL A 207 3.26 34.56 -23.34
N LEU A 208 2.09 33.92 -23.19
CA LEU A 208 1.25 33.51 -24.32
C LEU A 208 0.32 34.64 -24.83
N GLY A 209 0.26 35.79 -24.12
CA GLY A 209 -0.59 36.91 -24.48
C GLY A 209 -2.09 36.62 -24.38
N CYS A 210 -2.46 35.61 -23.55
CA CYS A 210 -3.86 35.31 -23.27
C CYS A 210 -4.40 36.35 -22.27
N ASP A 211 -5.18 37.32 -22.77
CA ASP A 211 -5.88 38.27 -21.91
C ASP A 211 -6.79 37.55 -20.91
N GLU A 212 -6.78 37.99 -19.64
CA GLU A 212 -7.54 37.45 -18.49
C GLU A 212 -9.06 37.28 -18.72
N LYS A 213 -9.59 37.60 -19.87
CA LYS A 213 -11.03 37.64 -20.14
C LYS A 213 -11.65 36.31 -20.61
N GLU A 214 -10.86 35.30 -20.95
CA GLU A 214 -11.39 34.04 -21.52
C GLU A 214 -11.17 32.78 -20.68
N VAL A 215 -10.61 32.88 -19.48
CA VAL A 215 -10.49 31.69 -18.60
C VAL A 215 -11.81 31.52 -17.85
N PRO A 216 -12.60 30.46 -18.11
CA PRO A 216 -13.80 30.21 -17.34
C PRO A 216 -13.42 29.91 -15.89
N LYS A 217 -13.83 30.80 -14.98
CA LYS A 217 -13.70 30.58 -13.54
C LYS A 217 -14.37 29.25 -13.19
N ILE A 218 -13.60 28.21 -12.94
CA ILE A 218 -14.08 26.94 -12.39
C ILE A 218 -14.65 27.25 -11.02
N LYS A 219 -15.98 27.34 -10.93
CA LYS A 219 -16.69 27.51 -9.67
C LYS A 219 -16.40 26.27 -8.82
N GLN A 220 -15.61 26.46 -7.78
CA GLN A 220 -15.49 25.46 -6.70
C GLN A 220 -16.88 25.29 -6.05
N ASN A 221 -17.58 24.26 -6.45
CA ASN A 221 -18.79 23.81 -5.79
C ASN A 221 -18.40 23.12 -4.47
N ARG A 222 -18.15 23.92 -3.43
CA ARG A 222 -18.11 23.43 -2.06
C ARG A 222 -19.53 23.04 -1.65
N ASN A 223 -19.92 21.83 -1.96
CA ASN A 223 -21.06 21.21 -1.29
C ASN A 223 -20.68 20.88 0.15
N LYS A 224 -20.96 21.86 1.03
CA LYS A 224 -21.26 21.56 2.43
C LYS A 224 -22.50 20.68 2.44
N LYS A 225 -22.36 19.40 2.75
CA LYS A 225 -23.41 18.61 3.37
C LYS A 225 -22.83 17.95 4.60
N SER A 226 -23.19 18.60 5.72
CA SER A 226 -23.30 18.00 7.03
C SER A 226 -24.23 16.76 6.98
N LEU A 227 -23.72 15.62 7.47
CA LEU A 227 -24.48 14.70 8.34
C LEU A 227 -23.50 13.71 8.94
#